data_db615fb6525c00290ca963fc6f35a70b
#
_entry.id   db615fb6525c00290ca963fc6f35a70b
#
_cell.length_a   1.000
_cell.length_b   1.000
_cell.length_c   1.000
_cell.angle_alpha   90.00
_cell.angle_beta   90.00
_cell.angle_gamma   90.00
#
_symmetry.space_group_name_H-M   'P 1'
#
loop_
_entity.id
_entity.type
_entity.pdbx_description
1 polymer ?
#
loop_
_entity_poly.entity_id
_entity_poly.type
_entity_poly.pdbx_seq_one_letter_code
_entity_poly.pdbx_strand_id
1 'polypeptide(L)'
;MLVTQTKPQFLTEALVEVLNNQWKVDAIESSRSVYTQLEIETGRKYIKVWSYLVPDLFGLNERVRGRSVWMFIDKNTGECYKPASVKAPAKGVRYLITQLADNP
;
A
#
# COMPACT_ATOMS: atom_id res chain seq x y z
N MET A 1 -12.33 25.02 -7.83
CA MET A 1 -11.97 23.85 -7.10
C MET A 1 -10.58 23.35 -7.48
N LEU A 2 -9.78 23.04 -6.52
CA LEU A 2 -8.43 22.63 -6.78
C LEU A 2 -8.30 21.12 -6.68
N VAL A 3 -7.64 20.55 -7.67
CA VAL A 3 -7.27 19.14 -7.62
C VAL A 3 -6.05 19.04 -6.74
N THR A 4 -6.20 18.38 -5.62
CA THR A 4 -5.10 18.22 -4.68
C THR A 4 -4.40 16.88 -4.81
N GLN A 5 -4.99 15.97 -5.57
CA GLN A 5 -4.48 14.61 -5.68
C GLN A 5 -3.92 14.39 -7.07
N THR A 6 -2.69 13.85 -7.15
CA THR A 6 -2.08 13.50 -8.42
C THR A 6 -2.67 12.19 -8.93
N LYS A 7 -2.51 11.92 -10.23
CA LYS A 7 -2.95 10.64 -10.80
C LYS A 7 -2.26 9.45 -10.13
N PRO A 8 -0.93 9.45 -9.91
CA PRO A 8 -0.30 8.36 -9.17
C PRO A 8 -0.86 8.16 -7.76
N GLN A 9 -1.19 9.24 -7.07
CA GLN A 9 -1.79 9.14 -5.75
C GLN A 9 -3.17 8.48 -5.81
N PHE A 10 -3.99 8.90 -6.75
CA PHE A 10 -5.31 8.30 -6.96
C PHE A 10 -5.21 6.81 -7.26
N LEU A 11 -4.30 6.44 -8.17
CA LEU A 11 -4.12 5.04 -8.54
C LEU A 11 -3.57 4.20 -7.39
N THR A 12 -2.69 4.78 -6.56
CA THR A 12 -2.17 4.10 -5.39
C THR A 12 -3.29 3.80 -4.39
N GLU A 13 -4.15 4.78 -4.15
CA GLU A 13 -5.29 4.57 -3.24
C GLU A 13 -6.23 3.50 -3.76
N ALA A 14 -6.50 3.51 -5.05
CA ALA A 14 -7.36 2.50 -5.66
C ALA A 14 -6.75 1.10 -5.55
N LEU A 15 -5.46 0.98 -5.82
CA LEU A 15 -4.75 -0.29 -5.71
C LEU A 15 -4.78 -0.82 -4.27
N VAL A 16 -4.49 0.03 -3.31
CA VAL A 16 -4.47 -0.35 -1.90
C VAL A 16 -5.86 -0.83 -1.46
N GLU A 17 -6.90 -0.16 -1.89
CA GLU A 17 -8.26 -0.57 -1.56
C GLU A 17 -8.57 -1.97 -2.13
N VAL A 18 -8.22 -2.21 -3.38
CA VAL A 18 -8.44 -3.51 -4.02
C VAL A 18 -7.67 -4.61 -3.29
N LEU A 19 -6.39 -4.38 -3.01
CA LEU A 19 -5.56 -5.38 -2.35
C LEU A 19 -6.03 -5.66 -0.92
N ASN A 20 -6.41 -4.62 -0.18
CA ASN A 20 -6.91 -4.80 1.18
C ASN A 20 -8.18 -5.65 1.20
N ASN A 21 -9.10 -5.40 0.27
CA ASN A 21 -10.31 -6.19 0.16
C ASN A 21 -10.02 -7.62 -0.24
N GLN A 22 -9.15 -7.81 -1.22
CA GLN A 22 -8.80 -9.14 -1.71
C GLN A 22 -8.13 -9.99 -0.63
N TRP A 23 -7.17 -9.41 0.07
CA TRP A 23 -6.43 -10.15 1.10
C TRP A 23 -7.32 -10.50 2.29
N LYS A 24 -8.26 -9.61 2.63
CA LYS A 24 -9.23 -9.91 3.68
C LYS A 24 -10.15 -11.05 3.28
N VAL A 25 -10.68 -11.02 2.07
CA VAL A 25 -11.54 -12.09 1.55
C VAL A 25 -10.78 -13.41 1.51
N ASP A 26 -9.56 -13.40 0.99
CA ASP A 26 -8.73 -14.60 0.93
C ASP A 26 -8.48 -15.18 2.32
N ALA A 27 -8.25 -14.32 3.31
CA ALA A 27 -8.05 -14.77 4.68
C ALA A 27 -9.32 -15.43 5.23
N ILE A 28 -10.47 -14.85 4.98
CA ILE A 28 -11.75 -15.40 5.42
C ILE A 28 -11.98 -16.77 4.78
N GLU A 29 -11.80 -16.85 3.46
CA GLU A 29 -12.01 -18.11 2.72
C GLU A 29 -11.02 -19.20 3.13
N SER A 30 -9.82 -18.82 3.51
CA SER A 30 -8.79 -19.76 3.95
C SER A 30 -8.83 -20.03 5.45
N SER A 31 -9.82 -19.48 6.16
CA SER A 31 -9.97 -19.62 7.61
C SER A 31 -8.75 -19.13 8.38
N ARG A 32 -8.08 -18.12 7.86
CA ARG A 32 -6.95 -17.48 8.56
C ARG A 32 -7.49 -16.38 9.46
N SER A 33 -6.93 -16.27 10.65
CA SER A 33 -7.30 -15.22 11.59
C SER A 33 -6.50 -13.94 11.41
N VAL A 34 -5.42 -13.99 10.63
CA VAL A 34 -4.49 -12.87 10.45
C VAL A 34 -4.33 -12.59 8.97
N TYR A 35 -4.32 -11.32 8.60
CA TYR A 35 -4.04 -10.93 7.23
C TYR A 35 -3.26 -9.62 7.20
N THR A 36 -2.58 -9.37 6.07
CA THR A 36 -1.82 -8.14 5.87
C THR A 36 -2.73 -7.05 5.34
N GLN A 37 -2.56 -5.84 5.86
CA GLN A 37 -3.28 -4.67 5.39
C GLN A 37 -2.28 -3.58 5.05
N LEU A 38 -2.61 -2.79 4.03
CA LEU A 38 -1.80 -1.67 3.57
C LEU A 38 -2.39 -0.36 4.02
N GLU A 39 -1.52 0.61 4.28
CA GLU A 39 -1.88 1.95 4.70
C GLU A 39 -0.99 2.96 3.96
N ILE A 40 -1.58 4.06 3.52
CA ILE A 40 -0.87 5.06 2.74
C ILE A 40 -0.49 6.24 3.61
N GLU A 41 0.74 6.69 3.43
CA GLU A 41 1.23 7.94 4.01
C GLU A 41 1.78 8.79 2.87
N THR A 42 1.17 9.95 2.62
CA THR A 42 1.58 10.82 1.52
C THR A 42 2.61 11.81 2.00
N GLY A 43 3.80 11.74 1.42
CA GLY A 43 4.86 12.68 1.68
C GLY A 43 4.97 13.73 0.60
N ARG A 44 6.03 14.50 0.65
CA ARG A 44 6.26 15.58 -0.30
C ARG A 44 6.60 15.06 -1.70
N LYS A 45 7.50 14.09 -1.79
CA LYS A 45 7.95 13.52 -3.05
C LYS A 45 7.38 12.13 -3.28
N TYR A 46 7.29 11.33 -2.24
CA TYR A 46 6.87 9.93 -2.34
C TYR A 46 5.60 9.67 -1.57
N ILE A 47 4.82 8.74 -2.10
CA ILE A 47 3.75 8.09 -1.38
C ILE A 47 4.35 6.84 -0.77
N LYS A 48 4.24 6.70 0.53
CA LYS A 48 4.77 5.55 1.24
C LYS A 48 3.62 4.61 1.56
N VAL A 49 3.74 3.36 1.14
CA VAL A 49 2.74 2.34 1.47
C VAL A 49 3.32 1.47 2.57
N TRP A 50 2.65 1.44 3.69
CA TRP A 50 3.03 0.64 4.85
C TRP A 50 2.24 -0.65 4.86
N SER A 51 2.85 -1.73 5.35
CA SER A 51 2.15 -2.99 5.57
C SER A 51 2.19 -3.34 7.05
N TYR A 52 1.11 -3.91 7.54
CA TYR A 52 1.02 -4.38 8.91
C TYR A 52 0.05 -5.54 8.98
N LEU A 53 0.16 -6.33 10.04
CA LEU A 53 -0.74 -7.46 10.26
C LEU A 53 -1.96 -7.02 11.04
N VAL A 54 -3.11 -7.47 10.61
CA VAL A 54 -4.36 -7.33 11.36
C VAL A 54 -4.58 -8.67 12.07
N PRO A 55 -4.55 -8.68 13.41
CA PRO A 55 -4.52 -9.94 14.14
C PRO A 55 -5.87 -10.63 14.27
N ASP A 56 -6.97 -9.95 13.97
CA ASP A 56 -8.26 -10.52 14.27
C ASP A 56 -9.30 -10.13 13.24
N LEU A 57 -9.83 -11.12 12.54
CA LEU A 57 -10.95 -10.94 11.62
C LEU A 57 -12.27 -10.70 12.35
N PHE A 58 -12.32 -10.92 13.65
CA PHE A 58 -13.57 -10.91 14.42
C PHE A 58 -13.84 -9.60 15.15
N GLY A 59 -13.21 -8.53 14.73
CA GLY A 59 -13.70 -7.22 15.10
C GLY A 59 -12.89 -6.39 16.08
N LEU A 60 -11.75 -6.85 16.52
CA LEU A 60 -10.94 -6.03 17.40
C LEU A 60 -10.11 -4.99 16.65
N ASN A 61 -9.85 -5.22 15.38
CA ASN A 61 -9.15 -4.29 14.49
C ASN A 61 -7.86 -3.68 15.08
N GLU A 62 -7.25 -4.36 16.02
CA GLU A 62 -6.02 -3.89 16.60
C GLU A 62 -4.84 -4.27 15.71
N ARG A 63 -4.00 -3.30 15.44
CA ARG A 63 -2.77 -3.56 14.70
C ARG A 63 -1.83 -4.36 15.57
N VAL A 64 -1.18 -5.35 14.96
CA VAL A 64 0.01 -5.92 15.58
C VAL A 64 1.07 -4.82 15.59
N ARG A 65 1.84 -4.77 16.67
CA ARG A 65 2.92 -3.80 16.79
C ARG A 65 3.86 -3.87 15.59
N GLY A 66 4.23 -2.71 15.12
CA GLY A 66 5.20 -2.58 14.06
C GLY A 66 4.56 -2.67 12.69
N ARG A 67 5.04 -1.82 11.83
CA ARG A 67 4.67 -1.80 10.43
C ARG A 67 5.95 -1.69 9.62
N SER A 68 5.90 -2.17 8.39
CA SER A 68 7.04 -2.12 7.48
C SER A 68 6.66 -1.35 6.24
N VAL A 69 7.63 -0.70 5.62
CA VAL A 69 7.37 -0.07 4.33
C VAL A 69 7.28 -1.14 3.27
N TRP A 70 6.16 -1.16 2.56
CA TRP A 70 5.92 -2.10 1.49
C TRP A 70 6.44 -1.57 0.16
N MET A 71 6.23 -0.28 -0.11
CA MET A 71 6.61 0.32 -1.38
C MET A 71 6.67 1.84 -1.25
N PHE A 72 7.55 2.46 -2.06
CA PHE A 72 7.52 3.90 -2.31
C PHE A 72 7.03 4.15 -3.73
N ILE A 73 6.21 5.16 -3.92
CA ILE A 73 5.74 5.57 -5.24
C ILE A 73 6.05 7.06 -5.42
N ASP A 74 6.72 7.40 -6.53
CA ASP A 74 6.94 8.80 -6.86
C ASP A 74 5.59 9.45 -7.14
N LYS A 75 5.30 10.49 -6.42
CA LYS A 75 3.99 11.13 -6.42
C LYS A 75 3.67 11.79 -7.76
N ASN A 76 4.70 12.16 -8.52
CA ASN A 76 4.53 12.85 -9.79
C ASN A 76 4.63 11.93 -10.99
N THR A 77 5.51 10.94 -10.94
CA THR A 77 5.79 10.08 -12.09
C THR A 77 5.08 8.73 -12.01
N GLY A 78 4.72 8.29 -10.81
CA GLY A 78 4.12 6.97 -10.61
C GLY A 78 5.13 5.84 -10.58
N GLU A 79 6.42 6.16 -10.56
CA GLU A 79 7.46 5.13 -10.47
C GLU A 79 7.46 4.50 -9.08
N CYS A 80 7.47 3.18 -9.04
CA CYS A 80 7.40 2.42 -7.80
C CYS A 80 8.76 1.82 -7.47
N TYR A 81 9.15 1.92 -6.20
CA TYR A 81 10.44 1.48 -5.71
C TYR A 81 10.29 0.58 -4.50
N LYS A 82 11.21 -0.37 -4.36
CA LYS A 82 11.37 -1.10 -3.10
C LYS A 82 11.92 -0.14 -2.04
N PRO A 83 11.61 -0.39 -0.77
CA PRO A 83 12.26 0.38 0.29
C PRO A 83 13.71 -0.05 0.49
N ALA A 84 14.62 0.91 0.59
CA ALA A 84 15.97 0.67 1.09
C ALA A 84 15.97 0.77 2.61
N SER A 85 15.12 1.66 3.13
CA SER A 85 14.91 1.85 4.55
C SER A 85 13.52 2.44 4.76
N VAL A 86 13.14 2.67 6.01
CA VAL A 86 11.88 3.34 6.33
C VAL A 86 11.81 4.74 5.72
N LYS A 87 12.97 5.38 5.53
CA LYS A 87 13.03 6.78 5.10
C LYS A 87 13.26 6.97 3.62
N ALA A 88 13.78 5.96 2.92
CA ALA A 88 14.22 6.17 1.54
C ALA A 88 13.97 4.94 0.67
N PRO A 89 13.65 5.16 -0.61
CA PRO A 89 13.52 4.08 -1.57
C PRO A 89 14.89 3.55 -1.99
N ALA A 90 14.91 2.29 -2.42
CA ALA A 90 16.07 1.69 -3.06
C ALA A 90 16.21 2.27 -4.47
N LYS A 91 17.42 2.23 -5.01
CA LYS A 91 17.66 2.69 -6.37
C LYS A 91 17.01 1.74 -7.37
N GLY A 92 16.51 2.32 -8.45
CA GLY A 92 15.93 1.55 -9.56
C GLY A 92 14.41 1.41 -9.45
N VAL A 93 13.76 1.79 -10.54
CA VAL A 93 12.31 1.69 -10.65
C VAL A 93 11.94 0.23 -10.82
N ARG A 94 10.99 -0.26 -10.01
CA ARG A 94 10.47 -1.62 -10.10
C ARG A 94 9.29 -1.70 -11.05
N TYR A 95 8.35 -0.78 -10.90
CA TYR A 95 7.09 -0.78 -11.64
C TYR A 95 6.63 0.65 -11.84
N LEU A 96 5.68 0.82 -12.74
CA LEU A 96 4.87 2.04 -12.80
C LEU A 96 3.53 1.74 -12.14
N ILE A 97 3.01 2.69 -11.37
CA ILE A 97 1.74 2.47 -10.67
C ILE A 97 0.59 2.19 -11.64
N THR A 98 0.66 2.73 -12.84
CA THR A 98 -0.33 2.45 -13.87
C THR A 98 -0.37 0.96 -14.25
N GLN A 99 0.79 0.31 -14.25
CA GLN A 99 0.88 -1.13 -14.55
C GLN A 99 0.27 -1.95 -13.43
N LEU A 100 0.54 -1.57 -12.18
CA LEU A 100 0.00 -2.30 -11.03
C LEU A 100 -1.50 -2.09 -10.89
N ALA A 101 -2.00 -0.91 -11.22
CA ALA A 101 -3.43 -0.62 -11.15
C ALA A 101 -4.22 -1.42 -12.18
N ASP A 102 -3.63 -1.69 -13.34
CA ASP A 102 -4.27 -2.47 -14.39
C ASP A 102 -4.21 -3.97 -14.10
N ASN A 103 -3.15 -4.42 -13.43
CA ASN A 103 -2.92 -5.84 -13.15
C ASN A 103 -2.48 -6.02 -11.69
N PRO A 104 -3.39 -5.77 -10.75
CA PRO A 104 -3.06 -5.88 -9.34
C PRO A 104 -2.81 -7.31 -8.85
#